data_87b2eef495ac506e81b2e496bff0ade6
#
_entry.id   87b2eef495ac506e81b2e496bff0ade6
#
_cell.length_a   1.000
_cell.length_b   1.000
_cell.length_c   1.000
_cell.angle_alpha   90.00
_cell.angle_beta   90.00
_cell.angle_gamma   90.00
#
_symmetry.space_group_name_H-M   'P 1'
#
loop_
_entity.id
_entity.type
_entity.pdbx_description
1 polymer ?
#
loop_
_entity_poly.entity_id
_entity_poly.type
_entity_poly.pdbx_seq_one_letter_code
_entity_poly.pdbx_strand_id
1 'polypeptide(L)'
;MPDIDIDFADRNDLLDKLKHRVAKLDNGKKHNTGVYFTEVPHDPATNISTLDYDTAENRKYFKIDCLNVSIYKDIKDEQHLINLMNKEPVWELLEAKDFVDKIFHINGHSEILNKLKPRNIEQLAAVLAIIRPSKRYLLNL
;
A
#
# COMPACT_ATOMS: atom_id res chain seq x y z
N MET A 1 -8.45 -13.99 10.76
CA MET A 1 -8.74 -12.63 11.29
C MET A 1 -8.54 -11.65 10.15
N PRO A 2 -9.38 -10.62 9.98
CA PRO A 2 -9.13 -9.64 8.92
C PRO A 2 -7.80 -8.92 9.18
N ASP A 3 -7.04 -8.68 8.12
CA ASP A 3 -5.84 -7.86 8.19
C ASP A 3 -6.22 -6.42 8.57
N ILE A 4 -5.44 -5.81 9.44
CA ILE A 4 -5.57 -4.39 9.77
C ILE A 4 -4.40 -3.66 9.15
N ASP A 5 -4.71 -2.81 8.19
CA ASP A 5 -3.77 -1.94 7.52
C ASP A 5 -3.92 -0.52 8.06
N ILE A 6 -2.81 0.10 8.40
CA ILE A 6 -2.79 1.50 8.84
C ILE A 6 -1.80 2.25 7.96
N ASP A 7 -2.28 3.31 7.30
CA ASP A 7 -1.49 4.17 6.45
C ASP A 7 -0.78 5.26 7.26
N PHE A 8 0.50 5.47 6.97
CA PHE A 8 1.32 6.52 7.55
C PHE A 8 2.04 7.31 6.45
N ALA A 9 2.23 8.60 6.65
CA ALA A 9 3.15 9.38 5.82
C ALA A 9 4.59 8.88 5.97
N ASP A 10 5.00 8.55 7.22
CA ASP A 10 6.19 7.77 7.53
C ASP A 10 5.88 6.87 8.74
N ARG A 11 5.89 5.56 8.54
CA ARG A 11 5.61 4.59 9.61
C ARG A 11 6.61 4.65 10.76
N ASN A 12 7.82 5.11 10.52
CA ASN A 12 8.83 5.24 11.57
C ASN A 12 8.46 6.28 12.62
N ASP A 13 7.61 7.26 12.28
CA ASP A 13 7.08 8.23 13.25
C ASP A 13 6.35 7.55 14.42
N LEU A 14 5.75 6.39 14.18
CA LEU A 14 5.12 5.56 15.19
C LEU A 14 6.06 4.48 15.72
N LEU A 15 6.72 3.74 14.83
CA LEU A 15 7.49 2.55 15.19
C LEU A 15 8.71 2.87 16.07
N ASP A 16 9.31 4.05 15.89
CA ASP A 16 10.42 4.49 16.75
C ASP A 16 9.98 4.86 18.17
N LYS A 17 8.67 5.12 18.36
CA LYS A 17 8.10 5.51 19.68
C LYS A 17 7.46 4.35 20.42
N LEU A 18 7.07 3.30 19.73
CA LEU A 18 6.36 2.16 20.31
C LEU A 18 7.20 0.88 20.23
N LYS A 19 7.27 0.19 21.36
CA LYS A 19 7.86 -1.16 21.38
C LYS A 19 7.06 -2.07 20.46
N HIS A 20 7.75 -2.72 19.53
CA HIS A 20 7.14 -3.62 18.56
C HIS A 20 8.08 -4.76 18.19
N ARG A 21 7.55 -5.80 17.56
CA ARG A 21 8.30 -6.90 16.96
C ARG A 21 7.90 -6.99 15.48
N VAL A 22 8.86 -7.32 14.64
CA VAL A 22 8.63 -7.43 13.20
C VAL A 22 8.08 -8.81 12.88
N ALA A 23 7.05 -8.86 12.04
CA ALA A 23 6.51 -10.13 11.55
C ALA A 23 7.48 -10.83 10.58
N LYS A 24 7.36 -12.14 10.48
CA LYS A 24 8.15 -13.00 9.61
C LYS A 24 7.26 -13.71 8.60
N LEU A 25 7.73 -13.76 7.35
CA LEU A 25 7.11 -14.55 6.29
C LEU A 25 7.38 -16.06 6.50
N ASP A 26 6.60 -16.90 5.86
CA ASP A 26 6.76 -18.37 5.85
C ASP A 26 8.13 -18.83 5.33
N ASN A 27 8.71 -18.07 4.39
CA ASN A 27 10.05 -18.32 3.86
C ASN A 27 11.20 -17.85 4.79
N GLY A 28 10.88 -17.42 6.00
CA GLY A 28 11.85 -16.96 7.01
C GLY A 28 12.31 -15.51 6.85
N LYS A 29 11.89 -14.80 5.79
CA LYS A 29 12.25 -13.40 5.58
C LYS A 29 11.40 -12.48 6.44
N LYS A 30 11.95 -11.29 6.71
CA LYS A 30 11.24 -10.19 7.35
C LYS A 30 9.99 -9.81 6.54
N HIS A 31 8.84 -9.65 7.21
CA HIS A 31 7.65 -9.07 6.61
C HIS A 31 7.86 -7.56 6.37
N ASN A 32 7.41 -7.04 5.22
CA ASN A 32 7.69 -5.67 4.85
C ASN A 32 6.91 -4.63 5.69
N THR A 33 5.70 -4.96 6.10
CA THR A 33 4.77 -4.03 6.76
C THR A 33 4.29 -4.50 8.12
N GLY A 34 4.19 -5.80 8.34
CA GLY A 34 3.58 -6.41 9.52
C GLY A 34 4.43 -6.28 10.78
N VAL A 35 3.80 -5.82 11.84
CA VAL A 35 4.40 -5.71 13.18
C VAL A 35 3.43 -6.20 14.26
N TYR A 36 4.00 -6.58 15.40
CA TYR A 36 3.26 -6.91 16.62
C TYR A 36 3.58 -5.88 17.69
N PHE A 37 2.58 -5.28 18.28
CA PHE A 37 2.72 -4.39 19.46
C PHE A 37 2.57 -5.16 20.78
N THR A 38 2.12 -6.41 20.73
CA THR A 38 2.12 -7.36 21.85
C THR A 38 3.38 -8.20 21.83
N GLU A 39 3.75 -8.77 22.97
CA GLU A 39 4.90 -9.67 23.02
C GLU A 39 4.63 -10.97 22.26
N VAL A 40 5.42 -11.19 21.24
CA VAL A 40 5.49 -12.43 20.47
C VAL A 40 6.89 -13.03 20.64
N PRO A 41 7.07 -14.36 20.61
CA PRO A 41 8.39 -14.98 20.59
C PRO A 41 9.22 -14.39 19.45
N HIS A 42 10.41 -13.87 19.76
CA HIS A 42 11.24 -13.16 18.80
C HIS A 42 12.74 -13.44 19.05
N ASP A 43 13.51 -13.21 18.02
CA ASP A 43 14.97 -13.18 18.11
C ASP A 43 15.43 -11.84 18.70
N PRO A 44 16.11 -11.83 19.85
CA PRO A 44 16.57 -10.59 20.47
C PRO A 44 17.55 -9.78 19.62
N ALA A 45 18.32 -10.44 18.76
CA ALA A 45 19.32 -9.79 17.92
C ALA A 45 18.71 -9.03 16.74
N THR A 46 17.66 -9.59 16.16
CA THR A 46 17.02 -9.05 14.93
C THR A 46 15.70 -8.36 15.19
N ASN A 47 15.09 -8.56 16.36
CA ASN A 47 13.75 -8.07 16.71
C ASN A 47 12.64 -8.66 15.82
N ILE A 48 12.92 -9.76 15.12
CA ILE A 48 11.96 -10.43 14.23
C ILE A 48 11.30 -11.59 14.98
N SER A 49 9.99 -11.78 14.78
CA SER A 49 9.27 -12.94 15.33
C SER A 49 9.93 -14.26 14.93
N THR A 50 10.05 -15.20 15.86
CA THR A 50 10.47 -16.56 15.55
C THR A 50 9.38 -17.39 14.88
N LEU A 51 8.13 -16.97 15.04
CA LEU A 51 6.97 -17.55 14.34
C LEU A 51 6.75 -16.83 13.01
N ASP A 52 6.43 -17.57 11.96
CA ASP A 52 5.85 -16.97 10.75
C ASP A 52 4.46 -16.38 11.07
N TYR A 53 3.98 -15.48 10.19
CA TYR A 53 2.76 -14.72 10.48
C TYR A 53 1.51 -15.60 10.54
N ASP A 54 1.44 -16.70 9.75
CA ASP A 54 0.32 -17.65 9.79
C ASP A 54 0.31 -18.42 11.12
N THR A 55 1.45 -18.94 11.55
CA THR A 55 1.60 -19.61 12.85
C THR A 55 1.28 -18.67 14.00
N ALA A 56 1.72 -17.41 13.92
CA ALA A 56 1.44 -16.40 14.93
C ALA A 56 -0.06 -16.09 15.00
N GLU A 57 -0.74 -15.95 13.86
CA GLU A 57 -2.20 -15.74 13.81
C GLU A 57 -2.97 -16.93 14.43
N ASN A 58 -2.58 -18.15 14.10
CA ASN A 58 -3.18 -19.37 14.68
C ASN A 58 -3.02 -19.40 16.20
N ARG A 59 -1.94 -18.81 16.74
CA ARG A 59 -1.71 -18.65 18.18
C ARG A 59 -2.34 -17.39 18.79
N LYS A 60 -3.18 -16.70 18.00
CA LYS A 60 -3.93 -15.48 18.43
C LYS A 60 -3.05 -14.25 18.69
N TYR A 61 -1.87 -14.20 18.09
CA TYR A 61 -1.10 -12.96 18.03
C TYR A 61 -1.68 -12.04 16.95
N PHE A 62 -1.76 -10.78 17.26
CA PHE A 62 -2.41 -9.78 16.42
C PHE A 62 -1.36 -8.95 15.64
N LYS A 63 -1.33 -9.15 14.32
CA LYS A 63 -0.46 -8.42 13.42
C LYS A 63 -1.16 -7.17 12.89
N ILE A 64 -0.43 -6.06 12.85
CA ILE A 64 -0.86 -4.81 12.19
C ILE A 64 0.12 -4.51 11.06
N ASP A 65 -0.40 -4.24 9.88
CA ASP A 65 0.38 -3.81 8.73
C ASP A 65 0.48 -2.28 8.73
N CYS A 66 1.69 -1.76 8.98
CA CYS A 66 1.98 -0.33 8.92
C CYS A 66 2.54 0.01 7.55
N LEU A 67 1.76 0.74 6.76
CA LEU A 67 2.05 1.07 5.37
C LEU A 67 2.64 2.48 5.26
N ASN A 68 3.72 2.63 4.50
CA ASN A 68 4.21 3.93 4.10
C ASN A 68 3.45 4.41 2.88
N VAL A 69 2.67 5.48 3.05
CA VAL A 69 1.95 6.16 1.97
C VAL A 69 2.52 7.57 1.84
N SER A 70 3.65 7.67 1.16
CA SER A 70 4.46 8.90 1.09
C SER A 70 3.72 10.09 0.48
N ILE A 71 2.65 9.86 -0.29
CA ILE A 71 1.80 10.92 -0.83
C ILE A 71 1.19 11.81 0.27
N TYR A 72 1.00 11.27 1.48
CA TYR A 72 0.47 12.05 2.61
C TYR A 72 1.49 13.03 3.22
N LYS A 73 2.78 12.96 2.86
CA LYS A 73 3.81 13.87 3.39
C LYS A 73 3.53 15.34 3.07
N ASP A 74 2.86 15.59 1.94
CA ASP A 74 2.54 16.94 1.48
C ASP A 74 1.16 17.42 1.94
N ILE A 75 0.41 16.59 2.67
CA ILE A 75 -0.88 16.95 3.25
C ILE A 75 -0.66 17.74 4.53
N LYS A 76 -1.19 18.97 4.58
CA LYS A 76 -1.00 19.90 5.70
C LYS A 76 -1.92 19.61 6.87
N ASP A 77 -3.18 19.31 6.57
CA ASP A 77 -4.26 19.07 7.53
C ASP A 77 -5.43 18.35 6.84
N GLU A 78 -6.43 17.98 7.61
CA GLU A 78 -7.63 17.30 7.13
C GLU A 78 -8.38 18.13 6.08
N GLN A 79 -8.49 19.44 6.26
CA GLN A 79 -9.18 20.31 5.31
C GLN A 79 -8.45 20.36 3.97
N HIS A 80 -7.12 20.37 3.98
CA HIS A 80 -6.32 20.29 2.76
C HIS A 80 -6.56 18.98 2.03
N LEU A 81 -6.60 17.85 2.75
CA LEU A 81 -6.91 16.54 2.17
C LEU A 81 -8.30 16.53 1.53
N ILE A 82 -9.35 17.01 2.24
CA ILE A 82 -10.72 17.09 1.73
C ILE A 82 -10.78 17.95 0.46
N ASN A 83 -10.10 19.08 0.45
CA ASN A 83 -10.06 19.97 -0.72
C ASN A 83 -9.40 19.28 -1.93
N LEU A 84 -8.32 18.53 -1.73
CA LEU A 84 -7.68 17.76 -2.80
C LEU A 84 -8.56 16.63 -3.30
N MET A 85 -9.25 15.91 -2.41
CA MET A 85 -10.17 14.82 -2.78
C MET A 85 -11.37 15.30 -3.58
N ASN A 86 -11.84 16.54 -3.33
CA ASN A 86 -12.98 17.14 -4.03
C ASN A 86 -12.58 17.86 -5.33
N LYS A 87 -11.29 17.99 -5.61
CA LYS A 87 -10.80 18.61 -6.84
C LYS A 87 -10.89 17.63 -8.01
N GLU A 88 -11.62 18.02 -9.05
CA GLU A 88 -11.70 17.21 -10.26
C GLU A 88 -10.35 17.18 -10.99
N PRO A 89 -9.80 16.01 -11.27
CA PRO A 89 -8.58 15.88 -12.05
C PRO A 89 -8.77 16.30 -13.51
N VAL A 90 -7.68 16.74 -14.12
CA VAL A 90 -7.64 16.95 -15.59
C VAL A 90 -7.35 15.59 -16.24
N TRP A 91 -8.39 14.86 -16.59
CA TRP A 91 -8.31 13.47 -17.08
C TRP A 91 -7.51 13.32 -18.38
N GLU A 92 -7.48 14.33 -19.23
CA GLU A 92 -6.71 14.34 -20.47
C GLU A 92 -5.21 14.19 -20.24
N LEU A 93 -4.71 14.59 -19.07
CA LEU A 93 -3.29 14.40 -18.71
C LEU A 93 -2.89 12.93 -18.66
N LEU A 94 -3.84 12.02 -18.46
CA LEU A 94 -3.57 10.57 -18.48
C LEU A 94 -3.28 10.04 -19.89
N GLU A 95 -3.45 10.84 -20.94
CA GLU A 95 -3.05 10.51 -22.30
C GLU A 95 -1.58 10.86 -22.59
N ALA A 96 -0.97 11.70 -21.74
CA ALA A 96 0.44 12.10 -21.86
C ALA A 96 1.35 11.13 -21.12
N LYS A 97 2.21 10.40 -21.87
CA LYS A 97 3.12 9.41 -21.30
C LYS A 97 4.00 10.00 -20.19
N ASP A 98 4.59 11.18 -20.40
CA ASP A 98 5.49 11.83 -19.44
C ASP A 98 4.79 12.21 -18.13
N PHE A 99 3.48 12.44 -18.18
CA PHE A 99 2.66 12.68 -17.00
C PHE A 99 2.34 11.37 -16.28
N VAL A 100 1.89 10.35 -17.02
CA VAL A 100 1.57 9.02 -16.48
C VAL A 100 2.76 8.39 -15.77
N ASP A 101 3.96 8.52 -16.34
CA ASP A 101 5.18 7.94 -15.76
C ASP A 101 5.58 8.56 -14.40
N LYS A 102 4.99 9.69 -14.03
CA LYS A 102 5.17 10.35 -12.73
C LYS A 102 4.11 9.98 -11.70
N ILE A 103 3.04 9.31 -12.12
CA ILE A 103 1.92 8.99 -11.24
C ILE A 103 2.09 7.60 -10.64
N PHE A 104 1.85 7.54 -9.35
CA PHE A 104 1.91 6.31 -8.56
C PHE A 104 0.99 5.23 -9.12
N HIS A 105 1.44 4.00 -9.11
CA HIS A 105 0.72 2.79 -9.56
C HIS A 105 0.39 2.69 -11.06
N ILE A 106 0.43 3.78 -11.81
CA ILE A 106 0.15 3.76 -13.26
C ILE A 106 1.36 4.07 -14.13
N ASN A 107 2.50 4.40 -13.50
CA ASN A 107 3.76 4.59 -14.22
C ASN A 107 4.13 3.34 -15.05
N GLY A 108 4.59 3.56 -16.27
CA GLY A 108 4.88 2.49 -17.22
C GLY A 108 3.66 1.85 -17.89
N HIS A 109 2.45 2.35 -17.65
CA HIS A 109 1.19 1.82 -18.21
C HIS A 109 0.45 2.79 -19.13
N SER A 110 1.17 3.74 -19.73
CA SER A 110 0.59 4.77 -20.61
C SER A 110 -0.21 4.18 -21.79
N GLU A 111 0.24 3.04 -22.35
CA GLU A 111 -0.48 2.37 -23.44
C GLU A 111 -1.88 1.91 -23.04
N ILE A 112 -2.01 1.34 -21.83
CA ILE A 112 -3.30 0.90 -21.30
C ILE A 112 -4.20 2.09 -21.04
N LEU A 113 -3.66 3.16 -20.45
CA LEU A 113 -4.41 4.39 -20.21
C LEU A 113 -4.89 5.05 -21.51
N ASN A 114 -4.05 5.09 -22.54
CA ASN A 114 -4.41 5.59 -23.86
C ASN A 114 -5.49 4.74 -24.54
N LYS A 115 -5.51 3.43 -24.28
CA LYS A 115 -6.53 2.52 -24.81
C LYS A 115 -7.87 2.68 -24.10
N LEU A 116 -7.86 2.78 -22.77
CA LEU A 116 -9.07 2.78 -21.94
C LEU A 116 -9.61 4.17 -21.63
N LYS A 117 -8.77 5.21 -21.69
CA LYS A 117 -9.11 6.63 -21.52
C LYS A 117 -10.06 6.91 -20.34
N PRO A 118 -9.68 6.60 -19.10
CA PRO A 118 -10.55 6.86 -17.95
C PRO A 118 -10.84 8.36 -17.80
N ARG A 119 -12.08 8.70 -17.48
CA ARG A 119 -12.60 10.07 -17.34
C ARG A 119 -13.26 10.34 -15.99
N ASN A 120 -13.14 9.39 -15.06
CA ASN A 120 -13.59 9.53 -13.68
C ASN A 120 -12.83 8.55 -12.78
N ILE A 121 -13.00 8.70 -11.47
CA ILE A 121 -12.32 7.87 -10.46
C ILE A 121 -12.69 6.39 -10.58
N GLU A 122 -13.95 6.07 -10.86
CA GLU A 122 -14.41 4.68 -10.99
C GLU A 122 -13.75 3.98 -12.17
N GLN A 123 -13.65 4.67 -13.31
CA GLN A 123 -12.98 4.15 -14.50
C GLN A 123 -11.47 3.99 -14.24
N LEU A 124 -10.84 4.94 -13.54
CA LEU A 124 -9.43 4.82 -13.16
C LEU A 124 -9.20 3.64 -12.19
N ALA A 125 -10.11 3.44 -11.23
CA ALA A 125 -10.05 2.28 -10.33
C ALA A 125 -10.16 0.95 -11.09
N ALA A 126 -11.03 0.89 -12.12
CA ALA A 126 -11.11 -0.27 -13.00
C ALA A 126 -9.81 -0.52 -13.78
N VAL A 127 -9.18 0.54 -14.30
CA VAL A 127 -7.86 0.45 -14.95
C VAL A 127 -6.81 -0.10 -13.99
N LEU A 128 -6.75 0.41 -12.75
CA LEU A 128 -5.84 -0.08 -11.72
C LEU A 128 -6.05 -1.57 -11.41
N ALA A 129 -7.29 -2.03 -11.42
CA ALA A 129 -7.61 -3.45 -11.23
C ALA A 129 -7.09 -4.31 -12.40
N ILE A 130 -7.22 -3.83 -13.64
CA ILE A 130 -6.81 -4.52 -14.86
C ILE A 130 -5.27 -4.58 -15.01
N ILE A 131 -4.56 -3.56 -14.57
CA ILE A 131 -3.09 -3.48 -14.62
C ILE A 131 -2.43 -4.62 -13.82
N ARG A 132 -3.09 -5.14 -12.80
CA ARG A 132 -2.56 -6.24 -11.97
C ARG A 132 -2.24 -7.47 -12.83
N PRO A 133 -1.07 -8.14 -12.63
CA PRO A 133 -0.65 -9.27 -13.44
C PRO A 133 -1.71 -10.37 -13.59
N SER A 134 -2.44 -10.67 -12.51
CA SER A 134 -3.50 -11.70 -12.49
C SER A 134 -4.74 -11.34 -13.31
N LYS A 135 -4.88 -10.09 -13.76
CA LYS A 135 -6.06 -9.59 -14.50
C LYS A 135 -5.73 -9.08 -15.90
N ARG A 136 -4.44 -9.08 -16.29
CA ARG A 136 -4.01 -8.58 -17.61
C ARG A 136 -4.64 -9.29 -18.81
N TYR A 137 -5.08 -10.53 -18.62
CA TYR A 137 -5.77 -11.27 -19.69
C TYR A 137 -7.06 -10.57 -20.15
N LEU A 138 -7.67 -9.73 -19.31
CA LEU A 138 -8.86 -8.94 -19.67
C LEU A 138 -8.58 -7.87 -20.72
N LEU A 139 -7.34 -7.47 -20.90
CA LEU A 139 -6.96 -6.50 -21.95
C LEU A 139 -6.98 -7.09 -23.36
N ASN A 140 -7.02 -8.41 -23.48
CA ASN A 140 -7.04 -9.12 -24.75
C ASN A 140 -8.46 -9.49 -25.22
N LEU A 141 -9.44 -9.08 -24.44
CA LEU A 141 -10.86 -9.17 -24.79
C LEU A 141 -11.31 -7.86 -25.45
#